data_a8a0e537c418ab0c8add1514270e2575
#
_entry.id   a8a0e537c418ab0c8add1514270e2575
#
_cell.length_a   1.000
_cell.length_b   1.000
_cell.length_c   1.000
_cell.angle_alpha   90.00
_cell.angle_beta   90.00
_cell.angle_gamma   90.00
#
_symmetry.space_group_name_H-M   'P 1'
#
loop_
_entity.id
_entity.type
_entity.pdbx_description
1 polymer ?
#
loop_
_entity_poly.entity_id
_entity_poly.type
_entity_poly.pdbx_seq_one_letter_code
_entity_poly.pdbx_strand_id
1 'polypeptide(L)'
;AQANLTTSLTNFSEGETIYEVMTGKTAQLPVLEVNEKLHLVPASLTLAMVDVELSTAMARESILKDVLERANVSGNYDFVLLDCPPSLGLMTLNAFTASTDIIIPLVSEVLPFKGLTMINDFISMVHNKLNPNAHISGVLITRWEGSKLSKGIELKLREALGDTVFKVKIRKNIRLAEAPLENKNIVD
;
A
#
# COMPACT_ATOMS: atom_id res chain seq x y z
N ALA A 1 -5.83 -2.08 6.58
CA ALA A 1 -6.89 -2.02 7.61
C ALA A 1 -8.03 -3.03 7.38
N GLN A 2 -8.18 -3.59 6.17
CA GLN A 2 -9.23 -4.58 5.86
C GLN A 2 -8.72 -6.02 5.91
N ALA A 3 -7.45 -6.25 6.20
CA ALA A 3 -6.76 -7.54 6.26
C ALA A 3 -6.88 -8.40 4.96
N ASN A 4 -7.31 -7.81 3.84
CA ASN A 4 -7.55 -8.55 2.59
C ASN A 4 -6.28 -9.25 2.10
N LEU A 5 -5.11 -8.60 2.17
CA LEU A 5 -3.84 -9.20 1.76
C LEU A 5 -3.50 -10.43 2.61
N THR A 6 -3.65 -10.33 3.95
CA THR A 6 -3.42 -11.44 4.87
C THR A 6 -4.30 -12.64 4.54
N THR A 7 -5.60 -12.40 4.36
CA THR A 7 -6.58 -13.45 4.02
C THR A 7 -6.33 -14.07 2.64
N SER A 8 -5.85 -13.27 1.68
CA SER A 8 -5.59 -13.74 0.31
C SER A 8 -4.30 -14.57 0.18
N LEU A 9 -3.33 -14.38 1.07
CA LEU A 9 -2.02 -15.04 0.97
C LEU A 9 -1.80 -16.12 2.01
N THR A 10 -2.60 -16.14 3.08
CA THR A 10 -2.39 -17.05 4.21
C THR A 10 -3.70 -17.54 4.82
N ASN A 11 -3.63 -18.64 5.58
CA ASN A 11 -4.72 -19.10 6.45
C ASN A 11 -4.58 -18.55 7.88
N PHE A 12 -3.94 -17.38 8.03
CA PHE A 12 -3.73 -16.76 9.33
C PHE A 12 -5.07 -16.40 9.99
N SER A 13 -5.32 -16.93 11.16
CA SER A 13 -6.55 -16.72 11.92
C SER A 13 -6.33 -16.08 13.29
N GLU A 14 -5.18 -16.36 13.91
CA GLU A 14 -4.84 -15.90 15.27
C GLU A 14 -3.36 -15.62 15.40
N GLY A 15 -2.99 -14.64 16.21
CA GLY A 15 -1.61 -14.28 16.51
C GLY A 15 -1.38 -12.76 16.47
N GLU A 16 -0.12 -12.38 16.70
CA GLU A 16 0.30 -10.98 16.62
C GLU A 16 0.28 -10.49 15.17
N THR A 17 -0.05 -9.21 15.02
CA THR A 17 -0.16 -8.53 13.73
C THR A 17 0.63 -7.22 13.77
N ILE A 18 0.67 -6.51 12.66
CA ILE A 18 1.28 -5.17 12.62
C ILE A 18 0.63 -4.19 13.60
N TYR A 19 -0.64 -4.42 14.00
CA TYR A 19 -1.32 -3.60 14.98
C TYR A 19 -0.65 -3.63 16.35
N GLU A 20 -0.29 -4.80 16.86
CA GLU A 20 0.37 -4.96 18.16
C GLU A 20 1.74 -4.27 18.17
N VAL A 21 2.46 -4.33 17.07
CA VAL A 21 3.77 -3.68 16.93
C VAL A 21 3.63 -2.16 16.90
N MET A 22 2.70 -1.63 16.09
CA MET A 22 2.49 -0.19 15.97
C MET A 22 1.95 0.44 17.26
N THR A 23 1.16 -0.30 18.04
CA THR A 23 0.64 0.16 19.34
C THR A 23 1.60 -0.10 20.51
N GLY A 24 2.78 -0.70 20.24
CA GLY A 24 3.79 -0.98 21.26
C GLY A 24 3.45 -2.13 22.20
N LYS A 25 2.45 -2.97 21.86
CA LYS A 25 2.07 -4.15 22.64
C LYS A 25 3.08 -5.28 22.47
N THR A 26 3.76 -5.33 21.34
CA THR A 26 4.91 -6.21 21.10
C THR A 26 6.04 -5.42 20.42
N ALA A 27 7.28 -5.84 20.64
CA ALA A 27 8.46 -5.22 20.03
C ALA A 27 8.92 -5.95 18.77
N GLN A 28 8.54 -7.21 18.60
CA GLN A 28 8.97 -8.07 17.51
C GLN A 28 7.99 -7.97 16.33
N LEU A 29 8.53 -7.79 15.11
CA LEU A 29 7.71 -7.79 13.90
C LEU A 29 7.26 -9.24 13.60
N PRO A 30 5.95 -9.52 13.57
CA PRO A 30 5.44 -10.87 13.29
C PRO A 30 5.54 -11.14 11.79
N VAL A 31 6.52 -11.93 11.39
CA VAL A 31 6.77 -12.27 9.99
C VAL A 31 6.33 -13.71 9.73
N LEU A 32 5.44 -13.89 8.76
CA LEU A 32 4.98 -15.19 8.25
C LEU A 32 5.69 -15.48 6.93
N GLU A 33 6.25 -16.68 6.80
CA GLU A 33 6.74 -17.18 5.52
C GLU A 33 5.56 -17.70 4.69
N VAL A 34 5.28 -17.05 3.55
CA VAL A 34 4.28 -17.51 2.59
C VAL A 34 4.91 -18.52 1.64
N ASN A 35 6.13 -18.24 1.19
CA ASN A 35 7.01 -19.15 0.45
C ASN A 35 8.46 -18.66 0.54
N GLU A 36 9.40 -19.37 -0.09
CA GLU A 36 10.85 -19.07 -0.05
C GLU A 36 11.23 -17.62 -0.44
N LYS A 37 10.37 -16.91 -1.19
CA LYS A 37 10.64 -15.56 -1.69
C LYS A 37 9.67 -14.51 -1.19
N LEU A 38 8.63 -14.91 -0.48
CA LEU A 38 7.57 -14.02 -0.03
C LEU A 38 7.29 -14.22 1.45
N HIS A 39 7.53 -13.18 2.22
CA HIS A 39 7.15 -13.08 3.62
C HIS A 39 6.04 -12.04 3.77
N LEU A 40 5.21 -12.21 4.77
CA LEU A 40 4.09 -11.34 5.08
C LEU A 40 4.10 -10.94 6.55
N VAL A 41 3.90 -9.65 6.83
CA VAL A 41 3.50 -9.19 8.16
C VAL A 41 1.98 -9.13 8.17
N PRO A 42 1.31 -9.95 8.99
CA PRO A 42 -0.14 -10.04 8.96
C PRO A 42 -0.81 -8.78 9.51
N ALA A 43 -2.01 -8.52 9.04
CA ALA A 43 -2.91 -7.50 9.54
C ALA A 43 -4.26 -8.11 9.91
N SER A 44 -4.93 -7.49 10.87
CA SER A 44 -6.29 -7.84 11.28
C SER A 44 -7.22 -6.62 11.18
N LEU A 45 -8.51 -6.82 11.37
CA LEU A 45 -9.50 -5.74 11.40
C LEU A 45 -9.24 -4.73 12.51
N THR A 46 -8.57 -5.15 13.60
CA THR A 46 -8.17 -4.26 14.71
C THR A 46 -7.22 -3.15 14.27
N LEU A 47 -6.52 -3.33 13.14
CA LEU A 47 -5.65 -2.30 12.58
C LEU A 47 -6.41 -0.97 12.28
N ALA A 48 -7.72 -1.03 12.06
CA ALA A 48 -8.55 0.17 11.91
C ALA A 48 -8.59 1.05 13.18
N MET A 49 -8.26 0.50 14.35
CA MET A 49 -8.23 1.26 15.63
C MET A 49 -6.93 2.06 15.81
N VAL A 50 -5.90 1.81 15.00
CA VAL A 50 -4.59 2.49 15.14
C VAL A 50 -4.71 4.00 15.04
N ASP A 51 -5.54 4.51 14.14
CA ASP A 51 -5.73 5.97 13.97
C ASP A 51 -6.26 6.63 15.26
N VAL A 52 -7.08 5.92 16.03
CA VAL A 52 -7.63 6.39 17.31
C VAL A 52 -6.60 6.23 18.42
N GLU A 53 -6.02 5.04 18.58
CA GLU A 53 -5.07 4.74 19.66
C GLU A 53 -3.80 5.59 19.59
N LEU A 54 -3.30 5.84 18.39
CA LEU A 54 -2.09 6.65 18.21
C LEU A 54 -2.38 8.15 18.04
N SER A 55 -3.63 8.60 18.14
CA SER A 55 -3.99 10.01 17.90
C SER A 55 -3.22 11.00 18.77
N THR A 56 -2.82 10.62 19.97
CA THR A 56 -2.07 11.44 20.94
C THR A 56 -0.61 11.00 21.12
N ALA A 57 -0.17 9.97 20.40
CA ALA A 57 1.21 9.48 20.50
C ALA A 57 2.20 10.50 19.91
N MET A 58 3.36 10.64 20.55
CA MET A 58 4.46 11.45 20.02
C MET A 58 5.07 10.78 18.80
N ALA A 59 5.46 11.58 17.81
CA ALA A 59 6.06 11.11 16.53
C ALA A 59 5.24 10.00 15.86
N ARG A 60 3.91 10.04 16.02
CA ARG A 60 2.96 9.02 15.55
C ARG A 60 3.05 8.76 14.04
N GLU A 61 3.53 9.72 13.28
CA GLU A 61 3.73 9.67 11.83
C GLU A 61 4.92 8.81 11.39
N SER A 62 5.85 8.49 12.30
CA SER A 62 7.09 7.73 11.99
C SER A 62 7.17 6.36 12.67
N ILE A 63 6.13 5.95 13.40
CA ILE A 63 6.13 4.67 14.15
C ILE A 63 6.45 3.48 13.25
N LEU A 64 5.84 3.39 12.06
CA LEU A 64 6.10 2.29 11.13
C LEU A 64 7.55 2.30 10.63
N LYS A 65 8.10 3.48 10.33
CA LYS A 65 9.50 3.64 9.93
C LYS A 65 10.43 3.10 11.00
N ASP A 66 10.22 3.50 12.26
CA ASP A 66 11.04 3.07 13.39
C ASP A 66 10.93 1.53 13.62
N VAL A 67 9.74 0.96 13.41
CA VAL A 67 9.51 -0.49 13.47
C VAL A 67 10.33 -1.22 12.40
N LEU A 68 10.25 -0.78 11.13
CA LEU A 68 10.96 -1.42 10.02
C LEU A 68 12.49 -1.29 10.16
N GLU A 69 12.97 -0.15 10.64
CA GLU A 69 14.41 0.08 10.92
C GLU A 69 14.90 -0.84 12.03
N ARG A 70 14.19 -0.94 13.16
CA ARG A 70 14.55 -1.84 14.26
C ARG A 70 14.58 -3.32 13.84
N ALA A 71 13.66 -3.71 12.98
CA ALA A 71 13.61 -5.07 12.44
C ALA A 71 14.63 -5.32 11.31
N ASN A 72 15.43 -4.32 10.96
CA ASN A 72 16.42 -4.38 9.86
C ASN A 72 15.81 -4.93 8.55
N VAL A 73 14.60 -4.49 8.23
CA VAL A 73 13.86 -5.03 7.08
C VAL A 73 14.60 -4.76 5.77
N SER A 74 15.17 -3.57 5.60
CA SER A 74 15.95 -3.20 4.41
C SER A 74 17.25 -4.02 4.22
N GLY A 75 17.78 -4.61 5.28
CA GLY A 75 18.95 -5.50 5.20
C GLY A 75 18.59 -6.95 4.86
N ASN A 76 17.33 -7.34 5.01
CA ASN A 76 16.86 -8.71 4.86
C ASN A 76 16.03 -8.95 3.59
N TYR A 77 15.53 -7.89 2.94
CA TYR A 77 14.62 -7.99 1.79
C TYR A 77 15.04 -7.05 0.67
N ASP A 78 14.94 -7.53 -0.58
CA ASP A 78 15.17 -6.72 -1.78
C ASP A 78 14.06 -5.68 -1.99
N PHE A 79 12.81 -6.05 -1.64
CA PHE A 79 11.64 -5.20 -1.76
C PHE A 79 10.74 -5.32 -0.54
N VAL A 80 10.19 -4.19 -0.10
CA VAL A 80 9.18 -4.10 0.96
C VAL A 80 7.96 -3.41 0.40
N LEU A 81 6.83 -4.11 0.34
CA LEU A 81 5.57 -3.59 -0.17
C LEU A 81 4.63 -3.24 0.98
N LEU A 82 4.18 -2.01 1.05
CA LEU A 82 3.22 -1.52 2.04
C LEU A 82 1.85 -1.40 1.38
N ASP A 83 0.94 -2.36 1.65
CA ASP A 83 -0.45 -2.30 1.19
C ASP A 83 -1.25 -1.32 2.06
N CYS A 84 -1.60 -0.17 1.48
CA CYS A 84 -2.19 0.94 2.20
C CYS A 84 -3.73 0.92 2.13
N PRO A 85 -4.43 1.41 3.18
CA PRO A 85 -5.87 1.66 3.09
C PRO A 85 -6.17 2.80 2.09
N PRO A 86 -7.40 2.87 1.56
CA PRO A 86 -7.77 3.89 0.58
C PRO A 86 -7.95 5.31 1.16
N SER A 87 -7.72 5.49 2.46
CA SER A 87 -7.83 6.77 3.16
C SER A 87 -6.46 7.42 3.34
N LEU A 88 -6.42 8.75 3.38
CA LEU A 88 -5.22 9.54 3.70
C LEU A 88 -5.12 9.81 5.23
N GLY A 89 -5.33 8.76 6.04
CA GLY A 89 -5.21 8.80 7.50
C GLY A 89 -3.78 8.56 8.02
N LEU A 90 -3.66 8.35 9.33
CA LEU A 90 -2.37 8.12 10.00
C LEU A 90 -1.64 6.88 9.48
N MET A 91 -2.38 5.82 9.13
CA MET A 91 -1.78 4.61 8.54
C MET A 91 -1.09 4.89 7.21
N THR A 92 -1.74 5.61 6.30
CA THR A 92 -1.16 6.00 5.02
C THR A 92 0.00 6.98 5.20
N LEU A 93 -0.10 7.89 6.18
CA LEU A 93 0.98 8.79 6.56
C LEU A 93 2.22 8.02 7.02
N ASN A 94 2.05 7.01 7.88
CA ASN A 94 3.14 6.13 8.32
C ASN A 94 3.77 5.38 7.16
N ALA A 95 2.95 4.82 6.27
CA ALA A 95 3.45 4.10 5.11
C ALA A 95 4.29 5.02 4.19
N PHE A 96 3.84 6.23 3.91
CA PHE A 96 4.58 7.19 3.08
C PHE A 96 5.85 7.70 3.78
N THR A 97 5.81 7.87 5.11
CA THR A 97 7.00 8.25 5.90
C THR A 97 8.06 7.15 5.89
N ALA A 98 7.65 5.89 5.81
CA ALA A 98 8.53 4.72 5.80
C ALA A 98 9.00 4.29 4.39
N SER A 99 8.39 4.81 3.31
CA SER A 99 8.64 4.37 1.94
C SER A 99 9.59 5.30 1.19
N THR A 100 10.25 4.78 0.15
CA THR A 100 10.99 5.54 -0.86
C THR A 100 10.11 5.85 -2.07
N ASP A 101 9.42 4.83 -2.55
CA ASP A 101 8.69 4.83 -3.80
C ASP A 101 7.18 4.67 -3.55
N ILE A 102 6.37 5.51 -4.16
CA ILE A 102 4.92 5.46 -4.04
C ILE A 102 4.32 5.18 -5.42
N ILE A 103 3.62 4.05 -5.53
CA ILE A 103 2.86 3.68 -6.72
C ILE A 103 1.38 3.93 -6.45
N ILE A 104 0.73 4.67 -7.35
CA ILE A 104 -0.70 5.00 -7.24
C ILE A 104 -1.50 4.13 -8.21
N PRO A 105 -2.22 3.09 -7.75
CA PRO A 105 -3.13 2.34 -8.61
C PRO A 105 -4.40 3.15 -8.87
N LEU A 106 -4.76 3.30 -10.15
CA LEU A 106 -5.96 4.00 -10.60
C LEU A 106 -6.88 3.08 -11.42
N VAL A 107 -8.16 3.13 -11.11
CA VAL A 107 -9.18 2.43 -11.89
C VAL A 107 -9.58 3.30 -13.09
N SER A 108 -9.63 2.70 -14.28
CA SER A 108 -9.93 3.40 -15.54
C SER A 108 -11.44 3.66 -15.79
N GLU A 109 -12.23 3.72 -14.72
CA GLU A 109 -13.70 3.88 -14.80
C GLU A 109 -14.18 5.28 -14.42
N VAL A 110 -13.39 6.05 -13.67
CA VAL A 110 -13.75 7.38 -13.15
C VAL A 110 -12.61 8.37 -13.38
N LEU A 111 -12.93 9.64 -13.64
CA LEU A 111 -11.93 10.71 -13.77
C LEU A 111 -11.27 10.99 -12.41
N PRO A 112 -10.01 10.58 -12.20
CA PRO A 112 -9.38 10.54 -10.88
C PRO A 112 -8.64 11.83 -10.49
N PHE A 113 -8.73 12.91 -11.31
CA PHE A 113 -7.84 14.07 -11.16
C PHE A 113 -7.93 14.78 -9.80
N LYS A 114 -9.12 14.91 -9.21
CA LYS A 114 -9.24 15.51 -7.87
C LYS A 114 -8.54 14.65 -6.79
N GLY A 115 -8.70 13.33 -6.88
CA GLY A 115 -8.02 12.41 -5.97
C GLY A 115 -6.50 12.45 -6.14
N LEU A 116 -6.02 12.52 -7.37
CA LEU A 116 -4.58 12.63 -7.66
C LEU A 116 -3.98 13.93 -7.10
N THR A 117 -4.67 15.05 -7.23
CA THR A 117 -4.21 16.31 -6.63
C THR A 117 -4.07 16.18 -5.12
N MET A 118 -5.10 15.65 -4.44
CA MET A 118 -5.05 15.44 -2.99
C MET A 118 -3.91 14.52 -2.56
N ILE A 119 -3.68 13.43 -3.29
CA ILE A 119 -2.58 12.49 -3.01
C ILE A 119 -1.24 13.19 -3.23
N ASN A 120 -1.08 13.94 -4.32
CA ASN A 120 0.16 14.68 -4.62
C ASN A 120 0.48 15.72 -3.53
N ASP A 121 -0.52 16.47 -3.06
CA ASP A 121 -0.35 17.45 -1.98
C ASP A 121 0.05 16.76 -0.68
N PHE A 122 -0.55 15.62 -0.38
CA PHE A 122 -0.22 14.82 0.80
C PHE A 122 1.20 14.27 0.72
N ILE A 123 1.62 13.71 -0.42
CA ILE A 123 3.00 13.22 -0.63
C ILE A 123 3.99 14.38 -0.56
N SER A 124 3.68 15.53 -1.14
CA SER A 124 4.52 16.72 -1.06
C SER A 124 4.72 17.20 0.37
N MET A 125 3.69 17.11 1.21
CA MET A 125 3.80 17.40 2.63
C MET A 125 4.73 16.40 3.33
N VAL A 126 4.59 15.10 3.06
CA VAL A 126 5.47 14.06 3.62
C VAL A 126 6.92 14.27 3.18
N HIS A 127 7.14 14.48 1.89
CA HIS A 127 8.47 14.75 1.33
C HIS A 127 9.16 15.93 2.03
N ASN A 128 8.45 17.04 2.20
CA ASN A 128 9.03 18.26 2.74
C ASN A 128 9.27 18.22 4.27
N LYS A 129 8.50 17.41 5.02
CA LYS A 129 8.50 17.49 6.48
C LYS A 129 8.94 16.22 7.20
N LEU A 130 8.76 15.05 6.60
CA LEU A 130 8.92 13.76 7.28
C LEU A 130 9.94 12.85 6.59
N ASN A 131 9.86 12.74 5.26
CA ASN A 131 10.71 11.83 4.50
C ASN A 131 11.08 12.42 3.12
N PRO A 132 12.24 13.06 2.97
CA PRO A 132 12.65 13.67 1.70
C PRO A 132 12.91 12.65 0.58
N ASN A 133 12.96 11.35 0.87
CA ASN A 133 13.12 10.31 -0.13
C ASN A 133 11.76 9.84 -0.71
N ALA A 134 10.63 10.15 -0.05
CA ALA A 134 9.32 9.74 -0.52
C ALA A 134 8.93 10.50 -1.81
N HIS A 135 8.63 9.77 -2.89
CA HIS A 135 8.20 10.35 -4.15
C HIS A 135 7.23 9.43 -4.91
N ILE A 136 6.48 10.02 -5.84
CA ILE A 136 5.61 9.24 -6.74
C ILE A 136 6.48 8.63 -7.84
N SER A 137 6.66 7.32 -7.80
CA SER A 137 7.42 6.59 -8.82
C SER A 137 6.56 6.22 -10.02
N GLY A 138 5.24 6.16 -9.85
CA GLY A 138 4.36 5.94 -10.97
C GLY A 138 2.89 5.82 -10.63
N VAL A 139 2.09 5.98 -11.69
CA VAL A 139 0.65 5.76 -11.69
C VAL A 139 0.36 4.52 -12.53
N LEU A 140 -0.26 3.51 -11.90
CA LEU A 140 -0.58 2.24 -12.53
C LEU A 140 -2.07 2.17 -12.86
N ILE A 141 -2.40 2.11 -14.15
CA ILE A 141 -3.79 1.94 -14.59
C ILE A 141 -4.21 0.49 -14.35
N THR A 142 -5.28 0.31 -13.56
CA THR A 142 -5.86 -0.99 -13.23
C THR A 142 -7.28 -1.12 -13.79
N ARG A 143 -7.80 -2.36 -13.83
CA ARG A 143 -9.13 -2.71 -14.35
C ARG A 143 -9.38 -2.15 -15.76
N TRP A 144 -8.35 -2.12 -16.59
CA TRP A 144 -8.44 -1.58 -17.93
C TRP A 144 -9.16 -2.55 -18.88
N GLU A 145 -10.23 -2.08 -19.54
CA GLU A 145 -11.10 -2.90 -20.38
C GLU A 145 -10.90 -2.65 -21.89
N GLY A 146 -10.15 -1.63 -22.29
CA GLY A 146 -10.00 -1.23 -23.69
C GLY A 146 -11.20 -0.51 -24.28
N SER A 147 -12.20 -0.14 -23.45
CA SER A 147 -13.37 0.64 -23.88
C SER A 147 -12.99 2.05 -24.33
N LYS A 148 -13.90 2.74 -25.02
CA LYS A 148 -13.68 4.16 -25.39
C LYS A 148 -13.44 5.02 -24.15
N LEU A 149 -14.13 4.74 -23.05
CA LEU A 149 -13.96 5.45 -21.78
C LEU A 149 -12.56 5.22 -21.20
N SER A 150 -12.13 3.95 -21.05
CA SER A 150 -10.82 3.65 -20.48
C SER A 150 -9.66 4.19 -21.33
N LYS A 151 -9.77 4.17 -22.66
CA LYS A 151 -8.80 4.81 -23.58
C LYS A 151 -8.77 6.35 -23.43
N GLY A 152 -9.94 6.97 -23.29
CA GLY A 152 -10.04 8.42 -23.08
C GLY A 152 -9.45 8.86 -21.74
N ILE A 153 -9.66 8.08 -20.66
CA ILE A 153 -9.06 8.33 -19.34
C ILE A 153 -7.54 8.16 -19.41
N GLU A 154 -7.05 7.08 -20.00
CA GLU A 154 -5.61 6.84 -20.20
C GLU A 154 -4.94 8.01 -20.93
N LEU A 155 -5.54 8.48 -22.06
CA LEU A 155 -5.01 9.60 -22.83
C LEU A 155 -4.87 10.85 -21.95
N LYS A 156 -5.93 11.22 -21.23
CA LYS A 156 -5.92 12.38 -20.34
C LYS A 156 -4.91 12.27 -19.20
N LEU A 157 -4.74 11.05 -18.63
CA LEU A 157 -3.74 10.82 -17.61
C LEU A 157 -2.32 11.01 -18.17
N ARG A 158 -2.04 10.49 -19.37
CA ARG A 158 -0.73 10.68 -20.03
C ARG A 158 -0.48 12.12 -20.45
N GLU A 159 -1.50 12.85 -20.89
CA GLU A 159 -1.40 14.28 -21.17
C GLU A 159 -1.06 15.09 -19.92
N ALA A 160 -1.62 14.73 -18.76
CA ALA A 160 -1.44 15.46 -17.52
C ALA A 160 -0.16 15.05 -16.75
N LEU A 161 0.23 13.78 -16.77
CA LEU A 161 1.29 13.21 -15.93
C LEU A 161 2.49 12.66 -16.72
N GLY A 162 2.42 12.63 -18.05
CA GLY A 162 3.51 12.19 -18.92
C GLY A 162 4.01 10.79 -18.60
N ASP A 163 5.31 10.67 -18.45
CA ASP A 163 6.02 9.40 -18.19
C ASP A 163 5.80 8.84 -16.78
N THR A 164 5.19 9.60 -15.87
CA THR A 164 4.78 9.09 -14.55
C THR A 164 3.71 8.01 -14.67
N VAL A 165 2.94 7.98 -15.77
CA VAL A 165 1.96 6.90 -16.02
C VAL A 165 2.68 5.69 -16.62
N PHE A 166 2.69 4.57 -15.90
CA PHE A 166 3.33 3.34 -16.39
C PHE A 166 2.80 2.92 -17.76
N LYS A 167 3.69 2.40 -18.61
CA LYS A 167 3.31 1.83 -19.91
C LYS A 167 2.47 0.57 -19.75
N VAL A 168 2.77 -0.23 -18.72
CA VAL A 168 2.03 -1.44 -18.35
C VAL A 168 0.69 -1.05 -17.73
N LYS A 169 -0.33 -1.86 -17.99
CA LYS A 169 -1.69 -1.73 -17.43
C LYS A 169 -2.16 -3.09 -16.92
N ILE A 170 -2.89 -3.10 -15.83
CA ILE A 170 -3.55 -4.30 -15.33
C ILE A 170 -4.96 -4.36 -15.94
N ARG A 171 -5.20 -5.35 -16.78
CA ARG A 171 -6.52 -5.56 -17.39
C ARG A 171 -7.51 -6.07 -16.37
N LYS A 172 -8.78 -5.73 -16.55
CA LYS A 172 -9.87 -6.38 -15.82
C LYS A 172 -9.91 -7.85 -16.21
N ASN A 173 -9.81 -8.72 -15.21
CA ASN A 173 -9.87 -10.16 -15.39
C ASN A 173 -10.60 -10.77 -14.19
N ILE A 174 -11.56 -11.66 -14.43
CA ILE A 174 -12.31 -12.32 -13.39
C ILE A 174 -11.42 -13.24 -12.54
N ARG A 175 -10.40 -13.84 -13.13
CA ARG A 175 -9.42 -14.69 -12.42
C ARG A 175 -8.69 -13.93 -11.31
N LEU A 176 -8.49 -12.61 -11.46
CA LEU A 176 -7.91 -11.77 -10.40
C LEU A 176 -8.81 -11.68 -9.16
N ALA A 177 -10.11 -11.79 -9.33
CA ALA A 177 -11.07 -11.78 -8.24
C ALA A 177 -11.29 -13.19 -7.66
N GLU A 178 -11.10 -14.23 -8.46
CA GLU A 178 -11.29 -15.63 -8.08
C GLU A 178 -10.06 -16.20 -7.34
N ALA A 179 -8.85 -15.80 -7.72
CA ALA A 179 -7.62 -16.34 -7.15
C ALA A 179 -7.56 -16.28 -5.60
N PRO A 180 -7.96 -15.20 -4.92
CA PRO A 180 -8.00 -15.17 -3.46
C PRO A 180 -9.01 -16.18 -2.86
N LEU A 181 -10.10 -16.49 -3.56
CA LEU A 181 -11.10 -17.46 -3.09
C LEU A 181 -10.57 -18.90 -3.15
N GLU A 182 -9.63 -19.15 -4.05
CA GLU A 182 -8.99 -20.45 -4.23
C GLU A 182 -7.64 -20.56 -3.48
N ASN A 183 -7.25 -19.53 -2.71
CA ASN A 183 -5.93 -19.41 -2.09
C ASN A 183 -4.78 -19.62 -3.10
N LYS A 184 -4.98 -19.15 -4.33
CA LYS A 184 -3.98 -19.26 -5.40
C LYS A 184 -3.34 -17.90 -5.67
N ASN A 185 -2.06 -17.96 -6.00
CA ASN A 185 -1.34 -16.84 -6.56
C ASN A 185 -1.74 -16.66 -8.03
N ILE A 186 -1.80 -15.42 -8.49
CA ILE A 186 -2.14 -15.07 -9.87
C ILE A 186 -1.07 -15.50 -10.89
N VAL A 187 0.13 -15.73 -10.43
CA VAL A 187 1.31 -16.04 -11.26
C VAL A 187 1.50 -17.55 -11.40
N ASP A 188 0.75 -18.36 -10.66
CA ASP A 188 0.71 -19.81 -10.74
C ASP A 188 -0.40 -20.25 -11.70
#